data_a8a18a3f3c30fb948389be9c39246bba
#
_entry.id   a8a18a3f3c30fb948389be9c39246bba
#
_cell.length_a   1.000
_cell.length_b   1.000
_cell.length_c   1.000
_cell.angle_alpha   90.00
_cell.angle_beta   90.00
_cell.angle_gamma   90.00
#
_symmetry.space_group_name_H-M   'P 1'
#
loop_
_entity.id
_entity.type
_entity.pdbx_description
1 polymer ?
#
loop_
_entity_poly.entity_id
_entity_poly.type
_entity_poly.pdbx_seq_one_letter_code
_entity_poly.pdbx_strand_id
1 'polypeptide(L)'
;DSIIEDFSDGKQLIYYYGDVTATYGNLKLTADYMEYDLKTSTLYARGTKDSTGVITGNPVMTQGNKTYEMEEDRYNFETNKARITNMVTQEQDGILHGKNIKMMPDHSINITKGRYTVCDCEEPHYYLQLSAAKVMTKPSQKTVFGPAWPVIEGVPLLPVVLPFGFIPKRPDRATGILFPSFGEEASRGFYLRDA
;
A
#
# COMPACT_ATOMS: atom_id res chain seq x y z
N ASP A 1 -27.04 2.56 9.60
CA ASP A 1 -26.40 3.85 9.28
C ASP A 1 -26.84 4.88 10.30
N SER A 2 -25.92 5.46 11.03
CA SER A 2 -26.19 6.51 12.00
C SER A 2 -25.11 7.59 11.98
N ILE A 3 -25.50 8.81 12.26
CA ILE A 3 -24.63 9.97 12.41
C ILE A 3 -24.81 10.50 13.82
N ILE A 4 -23.71 10.71 14.54
CA ILE A 4 -23.71 11.27 15.89
C ILE A 4 -22.78 12.48 15.89
N GLU A 5 -23.27 13.60 16.35
CA GLU A 5 -22.50 14.83 16.51
C GLU A 5 -22.19 15.06 17.99
N ASP A 6 -20.92 15.25 18.32
CA ASP A 6 -20.47 15.56 19.68
C ASP A 6 -19.77 16.92 19.71
N PHE A 7 -20.48 17.92 20.24
CA PHE A 7 -19.97 19.28 20.45
C PHE A 7 -19.78 19.60 21.94
N SER A 8 -19.76 18.57 22.81
CA SER A 8 -19.55 18.74 24.24
C SER A 8 -18.08 19.07 24.56
N ASP A 9 -17.83 19.78 25.63
CA ASP A 9 -16.51 20.09 26.18
C ASP A 9 -15.51 20.71 25.15
N GLY A 10 -16.02 21.46 24.16
CA GLY A 10 -15.21 22.08 23.10
C GLY A 10 -14.69 21.10 22.05
N LYS A 11 -15.21 19.87 22.03
CA LYS A 11 -15.04 18.94 20.92
C LYS A 11 -15.88 19.39 19.72
N GLN A 12 -15.45 19.00 18.53
CA GLN A 12 -16.19 19.21 17.28
C GLN A 12 -16.02 17.94 16.43
N LEU A 13 -16.65 16.85 16.90
CA LEU A 13 -16.51 15.51 16.33
C LEU A 13 -17.84 15.06 15.72
N ILE A 14 -17.75 14.48 14.54
CA ILE A 14 -18.89 13.84 13.87
C ILE A 14 -18.53 12.38 13.65
N TYR A 15 -19.36 11.49 14.12
CA TYR A 15 -19.21 10.06 14.00
C TYR A 15 -20.19 9.50 12.98
N TYR A 16 -19.70 8.69 12.07
CA TYR A 16 -20.47 8.01 11.04
C TYR A 16 -20.34 6.49 11.23
N TYR A 17 -21.45 5.78 11.20
CA TYR A 17 -21.52 4.34 11.37
C TYR A 17 -22.28 3.69 10.23
N GLY A 18 -21.77 2.52 9.74
CA GLY A 18 -22.36 1.65 8.72
C GLY A 18 -22.10 2.14 7.31
N ASP A 19 -21.43 1.34 6.49
CA ASP A 19 -21.15 1.53 5.05
C ASP A 19 -20.88 2.99 4.62
N VAL A 20 -20.06 3.70 5.41
CA VAL A 20 -19.78 5.11 5.20
C VAL A 20 -18.93 5.31 3.97
N THR A 21 -19.33 6.25 3.12
CA THR A 21 -18.55 6.65 1.95
C THR A 21 -18.19 8.14 2.05
N ALA A 22 -16.90 8.44 2.04
CA ALA A 22 -16.37 9.80 1.91
C ALA A 22 -15.73 9.97 0.53
N THR A 23 -16.06 11.08 -0.16
CA THR A 23 -15.49 11.38 -1.48
C THR A 23 -14.83 12.75 -1.46
N TYR A 24 -13.60 12.83 -1.92
CA TYR A 24 -12.85 14.07 -2.05
C TYR A 24 -12.07 14.09 -3.37
N GLY A 25 -12.52 14.87 -4.33
CA GLY A 25 -11.98 14.88 -5.69
C GLY A 25 -12.12 13.51 -6.37
N ASN A 26 -11.01 12.89 -6.72
CA ASN A 26 -10.95 11.54 -7.31
C ASN A 26 -10.62 10.44 -6.29
N LEU A 27 -10.65 10.77 -5.01
CA LEU A 27 -10.42 9.85 -3.91
C LEU A 27 -11.78 9.47 -3.30
N LYS A 28 -12.02 8.17 -3.18
CA LYS A 28 -13.18 7.60 -2.51
C LYS A 28 -12.70 6.70 -1.39
N LEU A 29 -13.17 6.94 -0.18
CA LEU A 29 -12.89 6.13 1.01
C LEU A 29 -14.20 5.53 1.50
N THR A 30 -14.22 4.22 1.72
CA THR A 30 -15.36 3.49 2.30
C THR A 30 -14.91 2.77 3.57
N ALA A 31 -15.73 2.79 4.62
CA ALA A 31 -15.47 2.07 5.88
C ALA A 31 -16.77 1.94 6.69
N ASP A 32 -16.82 0.98 7.62
CA ASP A 32 -17.94 0.84 8.56
C ASP A 32 -18.00 1.94 9.63
N TYR A 33 -16.87 2.53 9.94
CA TYR A 33 -16.78 3.60 10.91
C TYR A 33 -15.87 4.72 10.41
N MET A 34 -16.37 5.95 10.48
CA MET A 34 -15.58 7.15 10.26
C MET A 34 -15.84 8.18 11.35
N GLU A 35 -14.80 8.90 11.73
CA GLU A 35 -14.85 10.01 12.68
C GLU A 35 -14.20 11.22 12.01
N TYR A 36 -14.90 12.35 12.01
CA TYR A 36 -14.38 13.59 11.47
C TYR A 36 -14.25 14.65 12.58
N ASP A 37 -13.02 15.09 12.79
CA ASP A 37 -12.70 16.20 13.68
C ASP A 37 -12.68 17.51 12.90
N LEU A 38 -13.69 18.34 13.09
CA LEU A 38 -13.83 19.64 12.44
C LEU A 38 -12.73 20.63 12.88
N LYS A 39 -12.23 20.49 14.11
CA LYS A 39 -11.22 21.41 14.65
C LYS A 39 -9.84 21.19 14.05
N THR A 40 -9.49 19.95 13.81
CA THR A 40 -8.19 19.56 13.23
C THR A 40 -8.29 19.18 11.76
N SER A 41 -9.48 19.23 11.17
CA SER A 41 -9.76 18.80 9.79
C SER A 41 -9.23 17.38 9.52
N THR A 42 -9.43 16.49 10.48
CA THR A 42 -8.90 15.13 10.41
C THR A 42 -10.03 14.11 10.30
N LEU A 43 -9.95 13.24 9.30
CA LEU A 43 -10.81 12.07 9.14
C LEU A 43 -10.07 10.84 9.65
N TYR A 44 -10.73 10.08 10.50
CA TYR A 44 -10.28 8.78 10.96
C TYR A 44 -11.26 7.71 10.47
N ALA A 45 -10.75 6.61 9.92
CA ALA A 45 -11.56 5.51 9.43
C ALA A 45 -11.02 4.16 9.92
N ARG A 46 -11.92 3.24 10.26
CA ARG A 46 -11.60 1.87 10.66
C ARG A 46 -12.76 0.93 10.41
N GLY A 47 -12.51 -0.36 10.47
CA GLY A 47 -13.56 -1.38 10.55
C GLY A 47 -14.22 -1.41 11.93
N THR A 48 -15.31 -2.13 12.03
CA THR A 48 -16.04 -2.40 13.28
C THR A 48 -15.93 -3.88 13.65
N LYS A 49 -15.96 -4.16 14.95
CA LYS A 49 -16.04 -5.54 15.44
C LYS A 49 -17.48 -5.98 15.50
N ASP A 50 -17.75 -7.14 14.91
CA ASP A 50 -19.04 -7.79 15.04
C ASP A 50 -19.21 -8.45 16.44
N SER A 51 -20.36 -9.08 16.67
CA SER A 51 -20.66 -9.78 17.94
C SER A 51 -19.71 -10.98 18.20
N THR A 52 -19.02 -11.49 17.19
CA THR A 52 -18.05 -12.59 17.28
C THR A 52 -16.62 -12.10 17.48
N GLY A 53 -16.39 -10.78 17.43
CA GLY A 53 -15.08 -10.14 17.55
C GLY A 53 -14.30 -10.05 16.24
N VAL A 54 -14.89 -10.47 15.13
CA VAL A 54 -14.31 -10.33 13.79
C VAL A 54 -14.44 -8.87 13.33
N ILE A 55 -13.37 -8.31 12.78
CA ILE A 55 -13.39 -6.95 12.22
C ILE A 55 -13.92 -7.03 10.78
N THR A 56 -14.95 -6.25 10.50
CA THR A 56 -15.58 -6.11 9.17
C THR A 56 -15.56 -4.65 8.74
N GLY A 57 -15.79 -4.41 7.43
CA GLY A 57 -15.86 -3.07 6.89
C GLY A 57 -14.61 -2.23 7.06
N ASN A 58 -13.46 -2.86 6.92
CA ASN A 58 -12.17 -2.17 6.93
C ASN A 58 -12.13 -1.06 5.86
N PRO A 59 -11.39 0.04 6.12
CA PRO A 59 -11.27 1.12 5.17
C PRO A 59 -10.71 0.66 3.82
N VAL A 60 -11.40 1.03 2.75
CA VAL A 60 -10.95 0.83 1.37
C VAL A 60 -10.90 2.17 0.67
N MET A 61 -9.71 2.59 0.27
CA MET A 61 -9.49 3.81 -0.48
C MET A 61 -9.28 3.49 -1.95
N THR A 62 -10.04 4.15 -2.82
CA THR A 62 -9.89 4.06 -4.26
C THR A 62 -9.45 5.40 -4.82
N GLN A 63 -8.38 5.41 -5.59
CA GLN A 63 -7.85 6.58 -6.28
C GLN A 63 -7.50 6.24 -7.73
N GLY A 64 -8.34 6.66 -8.66
CA GLY A 64 -8.22 6.25 -10.05
C GLY A 64 -8.36 4.74 -10.20
N ASN A 65 -7.34 4.08 -10.74
CA ASN A 65 -7.31 2.62 -10.93
C ASN A 65 -6.64 1.86 -9.77
N LYS A 66 -6.27 2.55 -8.69
CA LYS A 66 -5.61 1.92 -7.53
C LYS A 66 -6.58 1.79 -6.38
N THR A 67 -6.56 0.62 -5.76
CA THR A 67 -7.30 0.30 -4.53
C THR A 67 -6.30 0.01 -3.42
N TYR A 68 -6.59 0.55 -2.25
CA TYR A 68 -5.80 0.38 -1.04
C TYR A 68 -6.74 -0.13 0.04
N GLU A 69 -6.51 -1.35 0.48
CA GLU A 69 -7.21 -1.93 1.63
C GLU A 69 -6.39 -1.67 2.89
N MET A 70 -7.02 -1.21 3.96
CA MET A 70 -6.33 -0.73 5.16
C MET A 70 -7.06 -1.21 6.40
N GLU A 71 -6.34 -1.35 7.51
CA GLU A 71 -6.96 -1.62 8.82
C GLU A 71 -7.46 -0.32 9.47
N GLU A 72 -6.62 0.72 9.38
CA GLU A 72 -6.96 2.07 9.87
C GLU A 72 -6.37 3.13 8.94
N ASP A 73 -7.11 4.22 8.76
CA ASP A 73 -6.65 5.43 8.06
C ASP A 73 -6.93 6.67 8.90
N ARG A 74 -5.99 7.59 8.90
CA ARG A 74 -6.14 8.92 9.48
C ARG A 74 -5.59 9.94 8.50
N TYR A 75 -6.48 10.69 7.88
CA TYR A 75 -6.17 11.72 6.88
C TYR A 75 -6.45 13.11 7.44
N ASN A 76 -5.49 14.01 7.30
CA ASN A 76 -5.64 15.41 7.65
C ASN A 76 -5.74 16.27 6.39
N PHE A 77 -6.86 16.98 6.22
CA PHE A 77 -7.17 17.75 5.01
C PHE A 77 -6.40 19.07 4.92
N GLU A 78 -5.96 19.65 6.04
CA GLU A 78 -5.17 20.88 6.02
C GLU A 78 -3.73 20.63 5.59
N THR A 79 -3.13 19.57 6.13
CA THR A 79 -1.73 19.25 5.87
C THR A 79 -1.54 18.29 4.69
N ASN A 80 -2.62 17.72 4.15
CA ASN A 80 -2.62 16.67 3.11
C ASN A 80 -1.71 15.48 3.49
N LYS A 81 -1.72 15.10 4.76
CA LYS A 81 -0.96 13.96 5.29
C LYS A 81 -1.91 12.86 5.72
N ALA A 82 -1.52 11.60 5.44
CA ALA A 82 -2.20 10.45 6.00
C ALA A 82 -1.25 9.57 6.81
N ARG A 83 -1.82 8.87 7.78
CA ARG A 83 -1.19 7.76 8.49
C ARG A 83 -2.10 6.55 8.38
N ILE A 84 -1.57 5.49 7.79
CA ILE A 84 -2.29 4.28 7.48
C ILE A 84 -1.62 3.11 8.19
N THR A 85 -2.41 2.21 8.72
CA THR A 85 -1.96 0.99 9.38
C THR A 85 -2.39 -0.22 8.54
N ASN A 86 -1.47 -1.16 8.35
CA ASN A 86 -1.68 -2.43 7.65
C ASN A 86 -2.39 -2.26 6.29
N MET A 87 -1.69 -1.62 5.34
CA MET A 87 -2.18 -1.41 3.99
C MET A 87 -1.77 -2.55 3.07
N VAL A 88 -2.69 -2.97 2.23
CA VAL A 88 -2.45 -3.88 1.11
C VAL A 88 -2.83 -3.17 -0.19
N THR A 89 -1.97 -3.21 -1.17
CA THR A 89 -2.23 -2.64 -2.49
C THR A 89 -1.52 -3.42 -3.58
N GLN A 90 -2.12 -3.46 -4.75
CA GLN A 90 -1.49 -4.03 -5.92
C GLN A 90 -0.51 -3.01 -6.54
N GLU A 91 0.74 -3.40 -6.68
CA GLU A 91 1.78 -2.57 -7.29
C GLU A 91 2.46 -3.34 -8.43
N GLN A 92 2.16 -2.96 -9.67
CA GLN A 92 2.57 -3.67 -10.89
C GLN A 92 2.07 -5.13 -10.92
N ASP A 93 2.98 -6.09 -11.00
CA ASP A 93 2.67 -7.52 -11.08
C ASP A 93 2.68 -8.20 -9.68
N GLY A 94 2.75 -7.42 -8.59
CA GLY A 94 2.81 -7.96 -7.24
C GLY A 94 1.96 -7.19 -6.24
N ILE A 95 1.96 -7.67 -5.02
CA ILE A 95 1.20 -7.15 -3.90
C ILE A 95 2.18 -6.54 -2.90
N LEU A 96 1.94 -5.30 -2.53
CA LEU A 96 2.71 -4.58 -1.54
C LEU A 96 1.89 -4.48 -0.24
N HIS A 97 2.38 -5.11 0.81
CA HIS A 97 1.86 -4.97 2.15
C HIS A 97 2.72 -3.96 2.90
N GLY A 98 2.11 -3.02 3.58
CA GLY A 98 2.80 -2.06 4.44
C GLY A 98 2.23 -2.08 5.84
N LYS A 99 3.09 -2.16 6.86
CA LYS A 99 2.61 -2.14 8.25
C LYS A 99 2.32 -0.72 8.74
N ASN A 100 3.24 0.21 8.52
CA ASN A 100 3.04 1.62 8.87
C ASN A 100 3.35 2.48 7.66
N ILE A 101 2.37 3.25 7.25
CA ILE A 101 2.44 4.06 6.05
C ILE A 101 2.17 5.52 6.41
N LYS A 102 2.93 6.41 5.80
CA LYS A 102 2.73 7.85 5.88
C LYS A 102 2.65 8.41 4.47
N MET A 103 1.54 8.99 4.14
CA MET A 103 1.40 9.80 2.94
C MET A 103 1.83 11.24 3.24
N MET A 104 2.60 11.80 2.35
CA MET A 104 3.14 13.15 2.46
C MET A 104 2.35 14.11 1.54
N PRO A 105 2.46 15.45 1.74
CA PRO A 105 1.72 16.44 0.93
C PRO A 105 2.04 16.37 -0.57
N ASP A 106 3.22 15.89 -0.93
CA ASP A 106 3.65 15.66 -2.31
C ASP A 106 3.08 14.36 -2.92
N HIS A 107 2.14 13.71 -2.20
CA HIS A 107 1.56 12.40 -2.51
C HIS A 107 2.59 11.26 -2.56
N SER A 108 3.79 11.46 -2.03
CA SER A 108 4.71 10.36 -1.82
C SER A 108 4.27 9.53 -0.62
N ILE A 109 4.48 8.21 -0.69
CA ILE A 109 4.08 7.26 0.34
C ILE A 109 5.34 6.64 0.93
N ASN A 110 5.55 6.84 2.22
CA ASN A 110 6.62 6.21 2.97
C ASN A 110 6.06 4.98 3.69
N ILE A 111 6.69 3.83 3.47
CA ILE A 111 6.29 2.54 4.01
C ILE A 111 7.40 2.04 4.91
N THR A 112 7.07 1.58 6.11
CA THR A 112 7.99 0.88 7.00
C THR A 112 7.48 -0.53 7.27
N LYS A 113 8.40 -1.47 7.36
CA LYS A 113 8.09 -2.91 7.49
C LYS A 113 7.17 -3.39 6.36
N GLY A 114 7.60 -3.10 5.12
CA GLY A 114 6.90 -3.54 3.91
C GLY A 114 7.22 -4.99 3.56
N ARG A 115 6.30 -5.66 2.86
CA ARG A 115 6.50 -6.97 2.22
C ARG A 115 6.05 -6.84 0.77
N TYR A 116 6.86 -7.28 -0.15
CA TYR A 116 6.49 -7.35 -1.56
C TYR A 116 6.48 -8.80 -2.03
N THR A 117 5.39 -9.23 -2.61
CA THR A 117 5.19 -10.61 -3.06
C THR A 117 4.42 -10.64 -4.38
N VAL A 118 4.53 -11.72 -5.12
CA VAL A 118 3.66 -12.05 -6.27
C VAL A 118 2.67 -13.17 -5.91
N CYS A 119 2.68 -13.62 -4.65
CA CYS A 119 1.70 -14.58 -4.15
C CYS A 119 0.45 -13.83 -3.68
N ASP A 120 -0.71 -14.22 -4.17
CA ASP A 120 -2.02 -13.64 -3.84
C ASP A 120 -2.68 -14.24 -2.59
N CYS A 121 -1.90 -15.02 -1.80
CA CYS A 121 -2.37 -15.55 -0.54
C CYS A 121 -2.38 -14.48 0.56
N GLU A 122 -3.33 -14.56 1.49
CA GLU A 122 -3.43 -13.67 2.66
C GLU A 122 -2.14 -13.66 3.48
N GLU A 123 -1.52 -14.85 3.68
CA GLU A 123 -0.17 -15.00 4.21
C GLU A 123 0.74 -15.59 3.12
N PRO A 124 1.56 -14.76 2.48
CA PRO A 124 2.40 -15.22 1.37
C PRO A 124 3.53 -16.14 1.85
N HIS A 125 3.71 -17.27 1.18
CA HIS A 125 4.77 -18.24 1.46
C HIS A 125 6.16 -17.69 1.21
N TYR A 126 6.29 -16.76 0.29
CA TYR A 126 7.54 -16.06 -0.01
C TYR A 126 7.30 -14.58 -0.29
N TYR A 127 8.21 -13.75 0.18
CA TYR A 127 8.15 -12.31 -0.02
C TYR A 127 9.53 -11.68 0.13
N LEU A 128 9.67 -10.49 -0.42
CA LEU A 128 10.79 -9.61 -0.15
C LEU A 128 10.43 -8.72 1.03
N GLN A 129 11.11 -8.91 2.16
CA GLN A 129 10.94 -8.04 3.32
C GLN A 129 11.66 -6.73 3.07
N LEU A 130 10.95 -5.61 3.19
CA LEU A 130 11.47 -4.26 3.02
C LEU A 130 11.55 -3.58 4.39
N SER A 131 12.73 -3.09 4.78
CA SER A 131 12.85 -2.30 6.01
C SER A 131 12.10 -0.97 5.88
N ALA A 132 12.29 -0.31 4.76
CA ALA A 132 11.59 0.92 4.38
C ALA A 132 11.45 0.99 2.86
N ALA A 133 10.38 1.60 2.39
CA ALA A 133 10.17 1.92 0.98
C ALA A 133 9.53 3.29 0.84
N LYS A 134 9.80 3.96 -0.27
CA LYS A 134 9.17 5.22 -0.66
C LYS A 134 8.62 5.10 -2.07
N VAL A 135 7.31 5.22 -2.19
CA VAL A 135 6.62 5.32 -3.48
C VAL A 135 6.54 6.79 -3.84
N MET A 136 7.14 7.18 -4.94
CA MET A 136 7.08 8.53 -5.51
C MET A 136 6.15 8.53 -6.71
N THR A 137 5.30 9.55 -6.80
CA THR A 137 4.33 9.71 -7.90
C THR A 137 4.78 10.73 -8.94
N LYS A 138 5.64 11.68 -8.55
CA LYS A 138 6.16 12.73 -9.42
C LYS A 138 7.69 12.83 -9.29
N PRO A 139 8.44 13.20 -10.34
CA PRO A 139 8.04 13.44 -11.73
C PRO A 139 7.71 12.16 -12.51
N SER A 140 8.19 11.02 -12.06
CA SER A 140 7.87 9.68 -12.58
C SER A 140 7.52 8.74 -11.44
N GLN A 141 6.57 7.89 -11.64
CA GLN A 141 6.21 6.90 -10.63
C GLN A 141 7.36 5.89 -10.49
N LYS A 142 7.90 5.79 -9.29
CA LYS A 142 8.94 4.82 -8.93
C LYS A 142 8.86 4.48 -7.46
N THR A 143 9.15 3.25 -7.13
CA THR A 143 9.29 2.80 -5.75
C THR A 143 10.77 2.60 -5.44
N VAL A 144 11.29 3.30 -4.45
CA VAL A 144 12.64 3.13 -3.93
C VAL A 144 12.55 2.44 -2.59
N PHE A 145 13.39 1.45 -2.35
CA PHE A 145 13.41 0.76 -1.07
C PHE A 145 14.82 0.70 -0.49
N GLY A 146 14.89 0.69 0.84
CA GLY A 146 16.09 0.49 1.64
C GLY A 146 16.46 -0.98 1.76
N PRO A 147 17.19 -1.38 2.81
CA PRO A 147 17.59 -2.77 2.97
C PRO A 147 16.42 -3.73 2.87
N ALA A 148 16.60 -4.75 2.03
CA ALA A 148 15.59 -5.77 1.76
C ALA A 148 16.22 -7.16 1.74
N TRP A 149 15.47 -8.17 2.15
CA TRP A 149 15.90 -9.55 2.15
C TRP A 149 14.75 -10.50 1.84
N PRO A 150 15.01 -11.59 1.13
CA PRO A 150 13.99 -12.59 0.85
C PRO A 150 13.64 -13.39 2.11
N VAL A 151 12.37 -13.72 2.23
CA VAL A 151 11.82 -14.58 3.27
C VAL A 151 11.01 -15.68 2.59
N ILE A 152 11.23 -16.93 2.98
CA ILE A 152 10.48 -18.09 2.49
C ILE A 152 9.96 -18.84 3.71
N GLU A 153 8.65 -19.13 3.73
CA GLU A 153 7.98 -19.82 4.85
C GLU A 153 8.29 -19.16 6.20
N GLY A 154 8.36 -17.81 6.22
CA GLY A 154 8.68 -17.04 7.42
C GLY A 154 10.15 -17.02 7.82
N VAL A 155 11.03 -17.77 7.11
CA VAL A 155 12.48 -17.85 7.40
C VAL A 155 13.24 -16.85 6.52
N PRO A 156 13.95 -15.88 7.09
CA PRO A 156 14.76 -14.94 6.32
C PRO A 156 16.00 -15.65 5.75
N LEU A 157 16.25 -15.49 4.47
CA LEU A 157 17.42 -16.02 3.78
C LEU A 157 18.62 -15.07 3.95
N LEU A 158 19.21 -15.10 5.13
CA LEU A 158 20.46 -14.39 5.38
C LEU A 158 21.66 -15.25 4.94
N PRO A 159 22.73 -14.66 4.33
CA PRO A 159 23.08 -13.23 4.27
C PRO A 159 22.64 -12.51 2.99
N VAL A 160 21.63 -13.00 2.25
CA VAL A 160 21.19 -12.34 1.01
C VAL A 160 20.43 -11.04 1.36
N VAL A 161 21.14 -9.94 1.42
CA VAL A 161 20.57 -8.62 1.70
C VAL A 161 20.86 -7.67 0.55
N LEU A 162 19.80 -7.07 0.00
CA LEU A 162 19.88 -5.98 -0.96
C LEU A 162 19.97 -4.68 -0.17
N PRO A 163 21.06 -3.90 -0.24
CA PRO A 163 21.21 -2.68 0.56
C PRO A 163 20.18 -1.60 0.18
N PHE A 164 19.85 -1.51 -1.08
CA PHE A 164 18.81 -0.64 -1.65
C PHE A 164 18.42 -1.13 -3.04
N GLY A 165 17.27 -0.65 -3.52
CA GLY A 165 16.81 -0.92 -4.87
C GLY A 165 15.73 0.07 -5.29
N PHE A 166 15.34 -0.03 -6.55
CA PHE A 166 14.22 0.73 -7.08
C PHE A 166 13.43 -0.14 -8.07
N ILE A 167 12.13 0.07 -8.07
CA ILE A 167 11.19 -0.52 -9.01
C ILE A 167 10.66 0.63 -9.86
N PRO A 168 11.08 0.79 -11.12
CA PRO A 168 10.53 1.79 -12.00
C PRO A 168 9.11 1.38 -12.42
N LYS A 169 8.21 2.34 -12.62
CA LYS A 169 6.97 2.06 -13.33
C LYS A 169 7.33 1.63 -14.75
N ARG A 170 6.88 0.44 -15.15
CA ARG A 170 7.01 0.03 -16.56
C ARG A 170 6.20 1.00 -17.40
N PRO A 171 6.79 1.72 -18.37
CA PRO A 171 6.00 2.44 -19.36
C PRO A 171 5.18 1.42 -20.16
N ASP A 172 3.99 1.79 -20.59
CA ASP A 172 3.11 0.95 -21.43
C ASP A 172 3.79 0.54 -22.77
N ARG A 173 4.95 1.14 -23.08
CA ARG A 173 5.87 0.76 -24.13
C ARG A 173 7.28 0.65 -23.54
N ALA A 174 7.72 -0.56 -23.29
CA ALA A 174 9.10 -0.83 -22.94
C ALA A 174 9.96 -0.75 -24.23
N THR A 175 10.61 0.39 -24.44
CA THR A 175 11.90 0.38 -25.13
C THR A 175 12.92 -0.06 -24.10
N GLY A 176 12.94 -1.34 -23.79
CA GLY A 176 13.81 -1.93 -22.80
C GLY A 176 15.06 -2.51 -23.46
N ILE A 177 16.16 -2.49 -22.75
CA ILE A 177 17.27 -3.40 -23.00
C ILE A 177 16.70 -4.81 -22.79
N LEU A 178 16.47 -5.51 -23.87
CA LEU A 178 16.08 -6.91 -23.83
C LEU A 178 17.29 -7.68 -23.29
N PHE A 179 17.14 -8.37 -22.17
CA PHE A 179 18.15 -9.30 -21.72
C PHE A 179 18.20 -10.44 -22.72
N PRO A 180 19.38 -10.73 -23.32
CA PRO A 180 19.48 -11.84 -24.24
C PRO A 180 19.08 -13.13 -23.55
N SER A 181 18.23 -13.92 -24.20
CA SER A 181 17.94 -15.26 -23.75
C SER A 181 19.13 -16.17 -24.08
N PHE A 182 19.61 -16.90 -23.10
CA PHE A 182 20.67 -17.88 -23.29
C PHE A 182 20.11 -19.27 -23.06
N GLY A 183 20.59 -20.22 -23.85
CA GLY A 183 20.20 -21.61 -23.76
C GLY A 183 21.27 -22.51 -24.34
N GLU A 184 21.13 -23.80 -24.08
CA GLU A 184 21.99 -24.84 -24.62
C GLU A 184 21.15 -25.77 -25.51
N GLU A 185 21.59 -25.94 -26.75
CA GLU A 185 20.95 -26.84 -27.70
C GLU A 185 21.93 -28.03 -28.00
N ALA A 186 21.44 -29.25 -27.82
CA ALA A 186 22.27 -30.45 -27.91
C ALA A 186 23.00 -30.61 -29.27
N SER A 187 22.52 -29.93 -30.32
CA SER A 187 23.09 -29.96 -31.68
C SER A 187 23.98 -28.79 -32.03
N ARG A 188 23.91 -27.66 -31.29
CA ARG A 188 24.59 -26.40 -31.61
C ARG A 188 25.38 -25.79 -30.46
N GLY A 189 25.30 -26.38 -29.26
CA GLY A 189 25.96 -25.87 -28.09
C GLY A 189 25.25 -24.65 -27.48
N PHE A 190 26.00 -23.84 -26.77
CA PHE A 190 25.50 -22.65 -26.09
C PHE A 190 25.14 -21.53 -27.08
N TYR A 191 23.96 -20.96 -26.98
CA TYR A 191 23.54 -19.81 -27.81
C TYR A 191 23.05 -18.63 -26.98
N LEU A 192 23.27 -17.46 -27.51
CA LEU A 192 22.75 -16.18 -27.06
C LEU A 192 21.82 -15.66 -28.16
N ARG A 193 20.56 -15.43 -27.84
CA ARG A 193 19.57 -14.95 -28.79
C ARG A 193 19.06 -13.60 -28.34
N ASP A 194 19.09 -12.62 -29.22
CA ASP A 194 18.40 -11.36 -29.02
C ASP A 194 16.90 -11.59 -29.11
N ALA A 195 16.14 -11.02 -28.15
CA ALA A 195 14.70 -11.13 -28.10
C ALA A 195 14.03 -10.01 -28.89
#